data_b284fd945f79f8d58875489986709d31
#
_entry.id   b284fd945f79f8d58875489986709d31
#
_cell.length_a   1.000
_cell.length_b   1.000
_cell.length_c   1.000
_cell.angle_alpha   90.00
_cell.angle_beta   90.00
_cell.angle_gamma   90.00
#
_symmetry.space_group_name_H-M   'P 1'
#
loop_
_entity.id
_entity.type
_entity.pdbx_description
1 polymer ?
#
loop_
_entity_poly.entity_id
_entity_poly.type
_entity_poly.pdbx_seq_one_letter_code
_entity_poly.pdbx_strand_id
1 'polypeptide(L)' 'MPPAKYRQIAAELRQQIVDGGLPPGAKLPTEPQLMDSYSVSRNTVRLATGLLVNEGLV' A
#
# COMPACT_ATOMS: atom_id res chain seq x y z
N MET A 1 -2.88 6.38 -20.02
CA MET A 1 -2.19 7.10 -18.97
C MET A 1 -1.88 6.16 -17.81
N PRO A 2 -0.65 6.13 -17.31
CA PRO A 2 -0.36 5.24 -16.20
C PRO A 2 -1.12 5.67 -14.96
N PRO A 3 -1.47 4.74 -14.06
CA PRO A 3 -2.14 5.11 -12.82
C PRO A 3 -1.24 5.96 -11.93
N ALA A 4 -1.85 6.74 -11.05
CA ALA A 4 -1.08 7.49 -10.06
C ALA A 4 -0.23 6.53 -9.22
N LYS A 5 0.93 6.99 -8.78
CA LYS A 5 1.86 6.12 -8.05
C LYS A 5 1.22 5.52 -6.80
N TYR A 6 0.44 6.31 -6.07
CA TYR A 6 -0.21 5.79 -4.87
C TYR A 6 -1.21 4.67 -5.17
N ARG A 7 -1.86 4.73 -6.32
CA ARG A 7 -2.79 3.66 -6.73
C ARG A 7 -2.04 2.38 -7.06
N GLN A 8 -0.88 2.52 -7.69
CA GLN A 8 -0.02 1.37 -8.00
C GLN A 8 0.43 0.69 -6.71
N ILE A 9 0.88 1.48 -5.74
CA ILE A 9 1.31 0.97 -4.45
C ILE A 9 0.16 0.24 -3.76
N ALA A 10 -1.02 0.87 -3.73
CA ALA A 10 -2.19 0.27 -3.11
C ALA A 10 -2.58 -1.04 -3.78
N ALA A 11 -2.50 -1.10 -5.11
CA ALA A 11 -2.83 -2.31 -5.85
C ALA A 11 -1.87 -3.46 -5.51
N GLU A 12 -0.58 -3.17 -5.40
CA GLU A 12 0.40 -4.19 -5.06
C GLU A 12 0.23 -4.68 -3.62
N LEU A 13 -0.04 -3.78 -2.69
CA LEU A 13 -0.29 -4.16 -1.30
C LEU A 13 -1.58 -4.96 -1.17
N ARG A 14 -2.62 -4.55 -1.90
CA ARG A 14 -3.89 -5.29 -1.93
C ARG A 14 -3.67 -6.71 -2.41
N GLN A 15 -2.87 -6.87 -3.46
CA GLN A 15 -2.57 -8.18 -4.02
C GLN A 15 -1.90 -9.07 -2.98
N GLN A 16 -0.95 -8.54 -2.22
CA GLN A 16 -0.28 -9.29 -1.17
C GLN A 16 -1.25 -9.74 -0.08
N ILE A 17 -2.19 -8.90 0.28
CA ILE A 17 -3.19 -9.23 1.29
C ILE A 17 -4.14 -10.32 0.77
N VAL A 18 -4.64 -10.14 -0.46
CA VAL A 18 -5.60 -11.06 -1.06
C VAL A 18 -4.97 -12.43 -1.31
N ASP A 19 -3.72 -12.46 -1.73
CA ASP A 19 -3.02 -13.72 -2.03
C ASP A 19 -2.54 -14.45 -0.76
N GLY A 20 -2.79 -13.87 0.41
CA GLY A 20 -2.43 -14.52 1.65
C GLY A 20 -1.01 -14.27 2.11
N GLY A 21 -0.26 -13.43 1.40
CA GLY A 21 1.07 -13.03 1.84
C GLY A 21 1.03 -12.15 3.08
N LEU A 22 -0.05 -11.37 3.22
CA LEU A 22 -0.30 -10.52 4.37
C LEU A 22 -1.74 -10.75 4.82
N PRO A 23 -1.98 -11.57 5.83
CA PRO A 23 -3.35 -11.78 6.30
C PRO A 23 -3.95 -10.50 6.89
N PRO A 24 -5.28 -10.36 6.89
CA PRO A 24 -5.93 -9.19 7.49
C PRO A 24 -5.44 -8.95 8.90
N GLY A 25 -5.09 -7.71 9.21
CA GLY A 25 -4.54 -7.36 10.51
C GLY A 25 -3.06 -7.56 10.66
N ALA A 26 -2.37 -8.16 9.67
CA ALA A 26 -0.93 -8.27 9.69
C ALA A 26 -0.29 -6.90 9.48
N LYS A 27 0.93 -6.73 9.96
CA LYS A 27 1.66 -5.49 9.78
C LYS A 27 2.11 -5.33 8.34
N LEU A 28 1.71 -4.24 7.72
CA LEU A 28 2.27 -3.83 6.44
C LEU A 28 3.69 -3.29 6.65
N PRO A 29 4.51 -3.24 5.59
CA PRO A 29 5.78 -2.52 5.68
C PRO A 29 5.55 -1.11 6.21
N THR A 30 6.54 -0.58 6.93
CA THR A 30 6.43 0.76 7.51
C THR A 30 6.42 1.82 6.41
N GLU A 31 5.96 3.04 6.75
CA GLU A 31 6.00 4.16 5.81
C GLU A 31 7.41 4.38 5.26
N PRO A 32 8.46 4.45 6.10
CA PRO A 32 9.82 4.60 5.57
C PRO A 32 10.23 3.49 4.61
N GLN A 33 9.84 2.26 4.90
CA GLN A 33 10.16 1.13 4.03
C GLN A 33 9.47 1.27 2.68
N LEU A 34 8.19 1.66 2.67
CA LEU A 34 7.45 1.86 1.43
C LEU A 34 7.98 3.05 0.64
N MET A 35 8.33 4.14 1.32
CA MET A 35 8.94 5.30 0.68
C MET A 35 10.22 4.91 -0.05
N ASP A 36 11.05 4.11 0.59
CA ASP A 36 12.31 3.67 0.01
C ASP A 36 12.09 2.68 -1.13
N SER A 37 11.20 1.70 -0.93
CA SER A 37 10.93 0.65 -1.92
C SER A 37 10.37 1.22 -3.21
N TYR A 38 9.51 2.24 -3.12
CA TYR A 38 8.84 2.81 -4.28
C TYR A 38 9.41 4.16 -4.69
N SER A 39 10.39 4.68 -3.95
CA SER A 39 11.01 5.99 -4.20
C SER A 39 9.96 7.10 -4.26
N VAL A 40 9.09 7.15 -3.26
CA VAL A 40 7.99 8.12 -3.20
C VAL A 40 7.99 8.86 -1.87
N SER A 41 7.21 9.94 -1.80
CA SER A 41 7.08 10.71 -0.58
C SER A 41 6.17 9.99 0.43
N ARG A 42 6.26 10.42 1.69
CA ARG A 42 5.38 9.91 2.75
C ARG A 42 3.92 10.14 2.41
N ASN A 43 3.60 11.29 1.83
CA ASN A 43 2.22 11.61 1.47
C ASN A 43 1.66 10.61 0.47
N THR A 44 2.47 10.22 -0.51
CA THR A 44 2.08 9.22 -1.51
C THR A 44 1.81 7.87 -0.82
N VAL A 45 2.66 7.48 0.12
CA VAL A 45 2.46 6.23 0.89
C VAL A 45 1.16 6.31 1.69
N ARG A 46 0.90 7.43 2.33
CA ARG A 46 -0.32 7.62 3.12
C ARG A 46 -1.58 7.54 2.27
N LEU A 47 -1.54 8.09 1.06
CA LEU A 47 -2.67 7.98 0.14
C LEU A 47 -2.91 6.52 -0.23
N ALA A 48 -1.85 5.77 -0.47
CA ALA A 48 -1.96 4.35 -0.83
C ALA A 48 -2.56 3.54 0.32
N THR A 49 -2.02 3.69 1.53
CA THR A 49 -2.52 2.95 2.68
C THR A 49 -3.94 3.39 3.05
N GLY A 50 -4.28 4.66 2.82
CA GLY A 50 -5.62 5.16 3.04
C GLY A 50 -6.66 4.45 2.18
N LEU A 51 -6.31 4.12 0.94
CA LEU A 51 -7.20 3.35 0.08
C LEU A 51 -7.49 1.97 0.67
N LEU A 52 -6.46 1.32 1.22
CA LEU A 52 -6.61 0.00 1.82
C LEU A 52 -7.46 0.05 3.08
N VAL A 53 -7.29 1.10 3.89
CA VAL A 53 -8.12 1.31 5.08
C VAL A 53 -9.58 1.48 4.68
N ASN A 54 -9.85 2.28 3.64
CA ASN A 54 -11.20 2.50 3.12
C ASN A 54 -11.84 1.20 2.64
N GLU A 55 -11.03 0.28 2.11
CA GLU A 55 -11.53 -1.00 1.61
C GLU A 55 -11.66 -2.04 2.72
N GLY A 56 -11.26 -1.69 3.95
CA GLY A 56 -11.34 -2.61 5.08
C GLY A 56 -10.30 -3.71 5.08
N LEU A 57 -9.22 -3.54 4.32
CA LEU A 57 -8.17 -4.54 4.23
C LEU A 57 -7.11 -4.41 5.31
N VAL A 58 -7.00 -3.26 5.91
CA VAL A 58 -6.04 -2.99 6.99
C VAL A 58 -6.69 -2.17 8.09
#